data_4bc370c5ac22f91aaca1d00d7a4ad4e1
#
_entry.id   4bc370c5ac22f91aaca1d00d7a4ad4e1
#
_cell.length_a   1.000
_cell.length_b   1.000
_cell.length_c   1.000
_cell.angle_alpha   90.00
_cell.angle_beta   90.00
_cell.angle_gamma   90.00
#
_symmetry.space_group_name_H-M   'P 1'
#
loop_
_entity.id
_entity.type
_entity.pdbx_description
1 polymer ?
#
loop_
_entity_poly.entity_id
_entity_poly.type
_entity_poly.pdbx_seq_one_letter_code
_entity_poly.pdbx_strand_id
1 'polypeptide(L)'
;MRKLVSLFLLCLFSLPLKAGEFAVSPMLIDFESSPRQTETFSFDIFGKQPGSVRIFMSDLEQQLTGHMGFVDLDEDYSGMAQWVELSQSTAEVDQDERVTLTGEITVPSDAKGTYLAAIMIEEIKDASTPGFNVNVRYAIILNLHIEGRKTRLSSSFSGLALEEQDGNLFAVGWFKNESDSDAYMESEVQIRDENNRLVNRVPLKTQSAWQRGDDSSRVFPGGLVKLYGPVIADLQDGTYQLTARNRFGGSPLPSARVSQDFVRAETPEVSEEELIAIDIPEIKIAPDAAGTIMNRFEFTNPYSRPIDVEFVEVGSEAGETVQFLPKKITLEAGETSSIRLVQRWGELPPQSVSYSGSLAIGNQSQNFFIATGL
;
A
#
# COMPACT_ATOMS: atom_id res chain seq x y z
N MET A 1 -15.24 11.81 64.25
CA MET A 1 -14.51 10.80 63.51
C MET A 1 -14.60 11.17 62.01
N ARG A 2 -13.57 11.82 61.50
CA ARG A 2 -13.47 12.30 60.11
C ARG A 2 -12.96 11.16 59.24
N LYS A 3 -13.75 10.74 58.25
CA LYS A 3 -13.29 9.81 57.22
C LYS A 3 -12.60 10.63 56.13
N LEU A 4 -11.29 10.47 56.00
CA LEU A 4 -10.51 10.94 54.85
C LEU A 4 -10.87 10.07 53.64
N VAL A 5 -11.47 10.70 52.65
CA VAL A 5 -11.64 10.12 51.31
C VAL A 5 -10.37 10.49 50.54
N SER A 6 -9.51 9.50 50.29
CA SER A 6 -8.32 9.62 49.49
C SER A 6 -8.74 9.61 48.02
N LEU A 7 -8.75 10.78 47.38
CA LEU A 7 -8.98 10.95 45.95
C LEU A 7 -7.71 10.54 45.22
N PHE A 8 -7.68 9.30 44.69
CA PHE A 8 -6.61 8.83 43.85
C PHE A 8 -6.81 9.41 42.44
N LEU A 9 -6.13 10.52 42.16
CA LEU A 9 -6.11 11.17 40.85
C LEU A 9 -5.24 10.31 39.91
N LEU A 10 -5.90 9.44 39.15
CA LEU A 10 -5.26 8.66 38.09
C LEU A 10 -5.01 9.62 36.92
N CYS A 11 -3.83 10.24 36.87
CA CYS A 11 -3.35 10.92 35.68
C CYS A 11 -3.10 9.88 34.60
N LEU A 12 -4.06 9.65 33.73
CA LEU A 12 -3.84 9.02 32.42
C LEU A 12 -2.92 9.95 31.62
N PHE A 13 -1.64 9.62 31.62
CA PHE A 13 -0.70 10.15 30.64
C PHE A 13 -1.17 9.67 29.27
N SER A 14 -1.90 10.51 28.55
CA SER A 14 -1.99 10.42 27.10
C SER A 14 -0.58 10.69 26.58
N LEU A 15 0.15 9.61 26.32
CA LEU A 15 1.42 9.70 25.59
C LEU A 15 1.06 10.21 24.21
N PRO A 16 1.47 11.44 23.81
CA PRO A 16 1.31 11.86 22.45
C PRO A 16 2.06 10.86 21.58
N LEU A 17 1.39 10.25 20.58
CA LEU A 17 2.10 9.57 19.51
C LEU A 17 3.00 10.65 18.88
N LYS A 18 4.29 10.60 19.17
CA LYS A 18 5.26 11.49 18.54
C LYS A 18 5.30 11.15 17.06
N ALA A 19 4.66 11.95 16.21
CA ALA A 19 4.96 11.99 14.80
C ALA A 19 6.43 12.36 14.67
N GLY A 20 7.13 11.80 13.67
CA GLY A 20 8.58 11.91 13.51
C GLY A 20 9.17 13.28 13.88
N GLU A 21 10.33 13.26 14.51
CA GLU A 21 10.96 14.43 15.13
C GLU A 21 11.56 15.40 14.10
N PHE A 22 11.53 15.04 12.81
CA PHE A 22 11.99 15.89 11.69
C PHE A 22 11.13 15.69 10.44
N ALA A 23 11.33 16.52 9.44
CA ALA A 23 10.77 16.42 8.10
C ALA A 23 11.84 16.71 7.05
N VAL A 24 11.65 16.29 5.81
CA VAL A 24 12.62 16.52 4.73
C VAL A 24 11.93 17.08 3.49
N SER A 25 12.65 17.87 2.69
CA SER A 25 12.17 18.46 1.43
C SER A 25 13.32 18.76 0.49
N PRO A 26 13.18 18.50 -0.83
CA PRO A 26 12.08 17.80 -1.47
C PRO A 26 12.12 16.29 -1.24
N MET A 27 11.04 15.57 -1.55
CA MET A 27 11.01 14.08 -1.49
C MET A 27 11.45 13.43 -2.82
N LEU A 28 11.57 14.22 -3.88
CA LEU A 28 11.99 13.79 -5.21
C LEU A 28 12.86 14.87 -5.83
N ILE A 29 13.99 14.47 -6.40
CA ILE A 29 14.89 15.34 -7.16
C ILE A 29 15.10 14.69 -8.54
N ASP A 30 14.63 15.36 -9.58
CA ASP A 30 14.78 14.92 -10.96
C ASP A 30 15.98 15.61 -11.62
N PHE A 31 16.80 14.85 -12.34
CA PHE A 31 17.94 15.33 -13.08
C PHE A 31 17.84 14.94 -14.55
N GLU A 32 18.20 15.87 -15.42
CA GLU A 32 18.54 15.60 -16.79
C GLU A 32 20.02 15.97 -16.98
N SER A 33 20.85 14.99 -17.30
CA SER A 33 22.31 15.20 -17.41
C SER A 33 22.91 14.37 -18.53
N SER A 34 24.13 14.70 -18.92
CA SER A 34 24.89 13.98 -19.95
C SER A 34 26.04 13.19 -19.32
N PRO A 35 26.54 12.14 -20.00
CA PRO A 35 27.73 11.41 -19.53
C PRO A 35 28.91 12.35 -19.24
N ARG A 36 29.64 12.09 -18.15
CA ARG A 36 30.80 12.86 -17.64
C ARG A 36 30.46 14.22 -17.04
N GLN A 37 29.22 14.56 -16.88
CA GLN A 37 28.81 15.76 -16.16
C GLN A 37 28.68 15.48 -14.66
N THR A 38 28.87 16.53 -13.89
CA THR A 38 28.59 16.53 -12.44
C THR A 38 27.44 17.48 -12.19
N GLU A 39 26.42 16.98 -11.54
CA GLU A 39 25.24 17.73 -11.11
C GLU A 39 25.28 17.93 -9.60
N THR A 40 24.95 19.13 -9.15
CA THR A 40 24.84 19.46 -7.72
C THR A 40 23.39 19.56 -7.33
N PHE A 41 23.08 19.16 -6.11
CA PHE A 41 21.74 19.29 -5.55
C PHE A 41 21.76 19.66 -4.08
N SER A 42 20.61 20.06 -3.56
CA SER A 42 20.42 20.36 -2.15
C SER A 42 19.08 19.84 -1.66
N PHE A 43 19.02 19.55 -0.37
CA PHE A 43 17.80 19.19 0.33
C PHE A 43 17.84 19.72 1.76
N ASP A 44 16.65 19.83 2.35
CA ASP A 44 16.48 20.42 3.67
C ASP A 44 15.94 19.39 4.65
N ILE A 45 16.45 19.48 5.87
CA ILE A 45 15.92 18.77 7.03
C ILE A 45 15.36 19.82 7.99
N PHE A 46 14.11 19.66 8.40
CA PHE A 46 13.41 20.54 9.31
C PHE A 46 13.23 19.84 10.66
N GLY A 47 13.86 20.35 11.70
CA GLY A 47 13.71 19.82 13.05
C GLY A 47 12.37 20.24 13.68
N LYS A 48 11.68 19.26 14.26
CA LYS A 48 10.53 19.51 15.13
C LYS A 48 10.92 19.47 16.60
N GLN A 49 12.01 18.79 16.91
CA GLN A 49 12.67 18.70 18.21
C GLN A 49 14.18 18.57 17.98
N PRO A 50 15.01 18.93 18.98
CA PRO A 50 16.45 18.69 18.89
C PRO A 50 16.75 17.19 18.72
N GLY A 51 17.68 16.87 17.83
CA GLY A 51 18.09 15.48 17.56
C GLY A 51 19.19 15.39 16.52
N SER A 52 19.68 14.18 16.31
CA SER A 52 20.69 13.85 15.32
C SER A 52 20.11 12.90 14.29
N VAL A 53 20.47 13.10 13.02
CA VAL A 53 20.07 12.23 11.94
C VAL A 53 21.26 11.60 11.24
N ARG A 54 21.12 10.36 10.80
CA ARG A 54 22.05 9.67 9.90
C ARG A 54 21.54 9.80 8.47
N ILE A 55 22.46 10.04 7.53
CA ILE A 55 22.18 10.25 6.12
C ILE A 55 23.05 9.28 5.33
N PHE A 56 22.43 8.47 4.47
CA PHE A 56 23.14 7.46 3.70
C PHE A 56 22.41 7.15 2.40
N MET A 57 23.11 6.52 1.47
CA MET A 57 22.54 6.12 0.19
C MET A 57 21.92 4.73 0.27
N SER A 58 20.85 4.51 -0.49
CA SER A 58 20.21 3.20 -0.72
C SER A 58 19.92 3.06 -2.21
N ASP A 59 19.90 1.83 -2.71
CA ASP A 59 19.39 1.53 -4.04
C ASP A 59 17.86 1.40 -4.02
N LEU A 60 17.28 1.44 -5.21
CA LEU A 60 15.85 1.31 -5.43
C LEU A 60 15.57 0.17 -6.42
N GLU A 61 14.76 -0.78 -5.99
CA GLU A 61 14.27 -1.87 -6.82
C GLU A 61 12.76 -1.77 -7.02
N GLN A 62 12.30 -1.91 -8.25
CA GLN A 62 10.87 -1.98 -8.52
C GLN A 62 10.33 -3.37 -8.19
N GLN A 63 9.41 -3.42 -7.23
CA GLN A 63 8.74 -4.64 -6.80
C GLN A 63 7.66 -5.07 -7.80
N LEU A 64 7.23 -6.33 -7.73
CA LEU A 64 6.16 -6.88 -8.57
C LEU A 64 4.85 -6.07 -8.51
N THR A 65 4.59 -5.42 -7.41
CA THR A 65 3.44 -4.53 -7.18
C THR A 65 3.55 -3.18 -7.90
N GLY A 66 4.72 -2.88 -8.47
CA GLY A 66 5.05 -1.58 -9.06
C GLY A 66 5.49 -0.52 -8.07
N HIS A 67 5.50 -0.81 -6.76
CA HIS A 67 6.11 0.05 -5.75
C HIS A 67 7.63 -0.03 -5.81
N MET A 68 8.29 1.00 -5.29
CA MET A 68 9.74 0.98 -5.11
C MET A 68 10.07 0.42 -3.73
N GLY A 69 11.00 -0.53 -3.70
CA GLY A 69 11.61 -1.03 -2.48
C GLY A 69 13.01 -0.44 -2.30
N PHE A 70 13.43 -0.22 -1.06
CA PHE A 70 14.77 0.22 -0.73
C PHE A 70 15.65 -1.01 -0.50
N VAL A 71 16.84 -0.99 -1.09
CA VAL A 71 17.81 -2.08 -0.98
C VAL A 71 19.11 -1.53 -0.41
N ASP A 72 19.65 -2.21 0.60
CA ASP A 72 20.93 -1.84 1.18
C ASP A 72 22.05 -2.10 0.16
N LEU A 73 23.04 -1.20 0.12
CA LEU A 73 24.17 -1.32 -0.78
C LEU A 73 25.11 -2.40 -0.25
N ASP A 74 25.43 -3.37 -1.08
CA ASP A 74 26.47 -4.37 -0.83
C ASP A 74 27.84 -3.96 -1.40
N GLU A 75 28.89 -4.77 -1.15
CA GLU A 75 30.24 -4.47 -1.61
C GLU A 75 30.38 -4.52 -3.12
N ASP A 76 29.50 -5.27 -3.82
CA ASP A 76 29.53 -5.45 -5.27
C ASP A 76 28.57 -4.50 -6.00
N TYR A 77 27.89 -3.61 -5.26
CA TYR A 77 26.93 -2.67 -5.84
C TYR A 77 27.60 -1.74 -6.87
N SER A 78 26.97 -1.56 -8.02
CA SER A 78 27.49 -0.74 -9.14
C SER A 78 26.46 0.24 -9.73
N GLY A 79 25.43 0.60 -8.96
CA GLY A 79 24.37 1.51 -9.39
C GLY A 79 24.63 2.98 -9.10
N MET A 80 23.60 3.79 -9.32
CA MET A 80 23.66 5.25 -9.19
C MET A 80 24.08 5.73 -7.79
N ALA A 81 23.76 5.01 -6.73
CA ALA A 81 24.10 5.41 -5.38
C ALA A 81 25.62 5.60 -5.17
N GLN A 82 26.47 4.89 -5.95
CA GLN A 82 27.93 5.09 -5.93
C GLN A 82 28.40 6.37 -6.65
N TRP A 83 27.56 6.97 -7.49
CA TRP A 83 27.89 8.19 -8.21
C TRP A 83 27.62 9.44 -7.39
N VAL A 84 26.95 9.25 -6.24
CA VAL A 84 26.49 10.33 -5.36
C VAL A 84 27.48 10.49 -4.21
N GLU A 85 27.97 11.72 -4.03
CA GLU A 85 28.76 12.14 -2.89
C GLU A 85 27.93 13.15 -2.07
N LEU A 86 27.67 12.82 -0.81
CA LEU A 86 26.94 13.68 0.12
C LEU A 86 27.91 14.53 0.94
N SER A 87 27.57 15.80 1.18
CA SER A 87 28.41 16.70 1.97
C SER A 87 28.63 16.23 3.42
N GLN A 88 27.65 15.49 3.97
CA GLN A 88 27.70 14.97 5.33
C GLN A 88 26.91 13.66 5.43
N SER A 89 27.33 12.77 6.32
CA SER A 89 26.64 11.52 6.67
C SER A 89 25.81 11.60 7.94
N THR A 90 25.94 12.70 8.70
CA THR A 90 25.16 12.98 9.91
C THR A 90 24.89 14.47 10.00
N ALA A 91 23.79 14.85 10.63
CA ALA A 91 23.48 16.25 10.92
C ALA A 91 22.79 16.37 12.28
N GLU A 92 23.11 17.44 13.00
CA GLU A 92 22.35 17.87 14.18
C GLU A 92 21.24 18.81 13.70
N VAL A 93 20.06 18.67 14.27
CA VAL A 93 18.88 19.46 13.92
C VAL A 93 18.22 19.95 15.18
N ASP A 94 18.11 21.26 15.35
CA ASP A 94 17.42 21.85 16.49
C ASP A 94 15.95 22.11 16.18
N GLN A 95 15.17 22.41 17.22
CA GLN A 95 13.75 22.70 17.08
C GLN A 95 13.54 23.94 16.21
N ASP A 96 12.62 23.83 15.23
CA ASP A 96 12.27 24.86 14.25
C ASP A 96 13.46 25.31 13.37
N GLU A 97 14.56 24.56 13.37
CA GLU A 97 15.71 24.78 12.53
C GLU A 97 15.56 24.10 11.17
N ARG A 98 16.14 24.74 10.16
CA ARG A 98 16.31 24.22 8.81
C ARG A 98 17.80 23.99 8.54
N VAL A 99 18.19 22.75 8.35
CA VAL A 99 19.55 22.36 7.95
C VAL A 99 19.53 22.02 6.46
N THR A 100 20.26 22.81 5.65
CA THR A 100 20.41 22.54 4.22
C THR A 100 21.68 21.73 3.97
N LEU A 101 21.52 20.59 3.32
CA LEU A 101 22.62 19.71 2.91
C LEU A 101 22.73 19.68 1.38
N THR A 102 23.92 19.38 0.92
CA THR A 102 24.22 19.30 -0.51
C THR A 102 24.78 17.94 -0.88
N GLY A 103 24.67 17.61 -2.15
CA GLY A 103 25.35 16.46 -2.74
C GLY A 103 25.69 16.73 -4.19
N GLU A 104 26.52 15.85 -4.73
CA GLU A 104 26.96 15.88 -6.12
C GLU A 104 26.78 14.51 -6.74
N ILE A 105 26.38 14.46 -8.01
CA ILE A 105 26.28 13.23 -8.80
C ILE A 105 27.28 13.34 -9.94
N THR A 106 28.28 12.46 -9.98
CA THR A 106 29.22 12.37 -11.11
C THR A 106 28.80 11.26 -12.06
N VAL A 107 28.28 11.64 -13.22
CA VAL A 107 27.74 10.71 -14.23
C VAL A 107 28.86 9.96 -14.96
N PRO A 108 28.91 8.63 -14.94
CA PRO A 108 29.88 7.84 -15.68
C PRO A 108 29.82 8.08 -17.20
N SER A 109 30.94 7.82 -17.88
CA SER A 109 31.06 8.07 -19.33
C SER A 109 30.21 7.13 -20.20
N ASP A 110 29.81 5.98 -19.67
CA ASP A 110 29.04 4.93 -20.32
C ASP A 110 27.58 4.90 -19.88
N ALA A 111 27.17 5.78 -18.95
CA ALA A 111 25.82 5.89 -18.47
C ALA A 111 24.84 6.23 -19.60
N LYS A 112 23.65 5.63 -19.56
CA LYS A 112 22.56 5.80 -20.54
C LYS A 112 21.22 5.45 -19.91
N GLY A 113 20.17 6.11 -20.34
CA GLY A 113 18.81 5.83 -19.90
C GLY A 113 18.46 6.44 -18.55
N THR A 114 17.79 5.70 -17.69
CA THR A 114 17.25 6.18 -16.41
C THR A 114 17.82 5.42 -15.24
N TYR A 115 18.23 6.15 -14.21
CA TYR A 115 18.77 5.62 -12.96
C TYR A 115 18.00 6.16 -11.77
N LEU A 116 17.91 5.36 -10.72
CA LEU A 116 17.29 5.72 -9.46
C LEU A 116 18.23 5.42 -8.30
N ALA A 117 18.19 6.25 -7.28
CA ALA A 117 18.79 6.00 -5.98
C ALA A 117 17.95 6.74 -4.90
N ALA A 118 18.19 6.46 -3.65
CA ALA A 118 17.55 7.16 -2.54
C ALA A 118 18.58 7.67 -1.53
N ILE A 119 18.36 8.89 -1.04
CA ILE A 119 19.01 9.38 0.16
C ILE A 119 18.10 9.02 1.33
N MET A 120 18.61 8.17 2.20
CA MET A 120 17.91 7.76 3.40
C MET A 120 18.30 8.66 4.56
N ILE A 121 17.30 9.15 5.29
CA ILE A 121 17.49 10.01 6.45
C ILE A 121 16.75 9.37 7.61
N GLU A 122 17.47 8.96 8.64
CA GLU A 122 16.89 8.32 9.81
C GLU A 122 17.40 8.96 11.10
N GLU A 123 16.54 9.00 12.10
CA GLU A 123 16.88 9.52 13.42
C GLU A 123 17.86 8.59 14.14
N ILE A 124 18.90 9.18 14.75
CA ILE A 124 19.82 8.48 15.64
C ILE A 124 19.22 8.49 17.05
N LYS A 125 18.68 7.35 17.49
CA LYS A 125 18.09 7.20 18.82
C LYS A 125 19.08 6.53 19.78
N ASP A 126 19.09 7.03 21.02
CA ASP A 126 19.78 6.34 22.08
C ASP A 126 19.10 4.99 22.39
N ALA A 127 19.85 3.90 22.24
CA ALA A 127 19.38 2.55 22.51
C ALA A 127 18.93 2.31 23.97
N SER A 128 19.20 3.26 24.86
CA SER A 128 18.92 3.18 26.31
C SER A 128 17.52 3.64 26.71
N THR A 129 16.71 4.19 25.79
CA THR A 129 15.36 4.69 26.10
C THR A 129 14.39 3.50 26.21
N PRO A 130 13.87 3.17 27.43
CA PRO A 130 12.89 2.10 27.58
C PRO A 130 11.56 2.49 26.92
N GLY A 131 11.01 1.60 26.10
CA GLY A 131 9.69 1.81 25.49
C GLY A 131 9.60 1.25 24.08
N PHE A 132 8.43 1.47 23.46
CA PHE A 132 8.22 1.13 22.07
C PHE A 132 8.86 2.21 21.18
N ASN A 133 10.00 1.89 20.56
CA ASN A 133 10.70 2.81 19.67
C ASN A 133 10.19 2.65 18.22
N VAL A 134 9.53 3.66 17.70
CA VAL A 134 9.22 3.77 16.26
C VAL A 134 10.39 4.50 15.60
N ASN A 135 11.08 3.84 14.69
CA ASN A 135 12.12 4.47 13.90
C ASN A 135 11.47 5.06 12.63
N VAL A 136 11.46 6.38 12.53
CA VAL A 136 10.97 7.07 11.32
C VAL A 136 12.15 7.26 10.37
N ARG A 137 11.96 6.81 9.13
CA ARG A 137 12.94 6.95 8.06
C ARG A 137 12.30 7.67 6.89
N TYR A 138 12.96 8.69 6.39
CA TYR A 138 12.57 9.39 5.17
C TYR A 138 13.50 9.00 4.03
N ALA A 139 12.96 8.99 2.81
CA ALA A 139 13.72 8.75 1.60
C ALA A 139 13.49 9.91 0.63
N ILE A 140 14.57 10.50 0.14
CA ILE A 140 14.55 11.43 -0.98
C ILE A 140 14.94 10.64 -2.22
N ILE A 141 14.05 10.52 -3.17
CA ILE A 141 14.29 9.81 -4.42
C ILE A 141 15.09 10.70 -5.36
N LEU A 142 16.20 10.18 -5.86
CA LEU A 142 16.97 10.78 -6.95
C LEU A 142 16.60 10.04 -8.24
N ASN A 143 16.10 10.76 -9.23
CA ASN A 143 15.76 10.23 -10.55
C ASN A 143 16.62 10.92 -11.60
N LEU A 144 17.55 10.19 -12.19
CA LEU A 144 18.48 10.71 -13.19
C LEU A 144 18.14 10.17 -14.57
N HIS A 145 17.86 11.05 -15.49
CA HIS A 145 17.72 10.74 -16.91
C HIS A 145 18.94 11.20 -17.68
N ILE A 146 19.57 10.28 -18.41
CA ILE A 146 20.76 10.58 -19.23
C ILE A 146 20.31 11.02 -20.62
N GLU A 147 20.62 12.28 -20.95
CA GLU A 147 20.38 12.84 -22.28
C GLU A 147 21.31 12.22 -23.35
N GLY A 148 20.84 12.16 -24.57
CA GLY A 148 21.65 11.78 -25.70
C GLY A 148 21.02 10.73 -26.62
N ARG A 149 21.60 9.53 -26.71
CA ARG A 149 21.13 8.49 -27.62
C ARG A 149 19.73 8.03 -27.25
N LYS A 150 18.77 8.10 -28.21
CA LYS A 150 17.46 7.49 -28.03
C LYS A 150 17.63 6.02 -27.69
N THR A 151 17.32 5.66 -26.48
CA THR A 151 17.32 4.27 -26.03
C THR A 151 16.18 3.54 -26.72
N ARG A 152 16.49 2.42 -27.38
CA ARG A 152 15.47 1.55 -27.93
C ARG A 152 14.77 0.84 -26.77
N LEU A 153 13.47 1.05 -26.62
CA LEU A 153 12.69 0.32 -25.64
C LEU A 153 12.60 -1.16 -26.04
N SER A 154 12.92 -2.01 -25.10
CA SER A 154 12.82 -3.47 -25.19
C SER A 154 12.04 -3.97 -23.98
N SER A 155 11.16 -4.94 -24.20
CA SER A 155 10.32 -5.46 -23.13
C SER A 155 9.75 -6.81 -23.48
N SER A 156 9.36 -7.58 -22.47
CA SER A 156 8.64 -8.83 -22.63
C SER A 156 7.35 -8.81 -21.81
N PHE A 157 6.31 -9.45 -22.37
CA PHE A 157 5.03 -9.68 -21.71
C PHE A 157 4.69 -11.16 -21.74
N SER A 158 4.32 -11.73 -20.58
CA SER A 158 4.07 -13.16 -20.42
C SER A 158 2.99 -13.44 -19.39
N GLY A 159 2.63 -14.70 -19.21
CA GLY A 159 1.74 -15.15 -18.11
C GLY A 159 0.34 -14.55 -18.16
N LEU A 160 -0.19 -14.28 -19.37
CA LEU A 160 -1.57 -13.82 -19.53
C LEU A 160 -2.52 -14.92 -19.06
N ALA A 161 -3.36 -14.62 -18.06
CA ALA A 161 -4.30 -15.57 -17.46
C ALA A 161 -5.49 -14.87 -16.79
N LEU A 162 -6.51 -15.66 -16.47
CA LEU A 162 -7.53 -15.32 -15.48
C LEU A 162 -7.12 -15.98 -14.15
N GLU A 163 -7.10 -15.22 -13.09
CA GLU A 163 -6.82 -15.68 -11.73
C GLU A 163 -7.98 -15.28 -10.82
N GLU A 164 -8.44 -16.22 -10.02
CA GLU A 164 -9.40 -15.95 -8.95
C GLU A 164 -8.64 -15.73 -7.65
N GLN A 165 -8.94 -14.62 -6.97
CA GLN A 165 -8.38 -14.30 -5.68
C GLN A 165 -9.48 -13.73 -4.78
N ASP A 166 -9.67 -14.33 -3.62
CA ASP A 166 -10.71 -13.93 -2.64
C ASP A 166 -12.11 -13.80 -3.27
N GLY A 167 -12.49 -14.76 -4.13
CA GLY A 167 -13.78 -14.76 -4.82
C GLY A 167 -13.94 -13.69 -5.91
N ASN A 168 -12.90 -12.91 -6.19
CA ASN A 168 -12.87 -11.94 -7.28
C ASN A 168 -12.02 -12.45 -8.44
N LEU A 169 -12.50 -12.26 -9.64
CA LEU A 169 -11.79 -12.67 -10.85
C LEU A 169 -10.97 -11.52 -11.41
N PHE A 170 -9.70 -11.81 -11.72
CA PHE A 170 -8.76 -10.86 -12.30
C PHE A 170 -8.20 -11.39 -13.62
N ALA A 171 -8.00 -10.51 -14.58
CA ALA A 171 -7.09 -10.77 -15.68
C ALA A 171 -5.69 -10.31 -15.25
N VAL A 172 -4.68 -11.14 -15.46
CA VAL A 172 -3.30 -10.89 -15.01
C VAL A 172 -2.30 -11.06 -16.15
N GLY A 173 -1.13 -10.46 -15.98
CA GLY A 173 0.01 -10.65 -16.85
C GLY A 173 1.29 -10.13 -16.21
N TRP A 174 2.44 -10.59 -16.71
CA TRP A 174 3.76 -10.18 -16.24
C TRP A 174 4.44 -9.34 -17.30
N PHE A 175 5.00 -8.22 -16.90
CA PHE A 175 5.71 -7.33 -17.80
C PHE A 175 7.10 -7.03 -17.27
N LYS A 176 8.10 -7.15 -18.13
CA LYS A 176 9.49 -6.80 -17.83
C LYS A 176 9.98 -5.72 -18.78
N ASN A 177 10.55 -4.66 -18.22
CA ASN A 177 11.29 -3.67 -18.98
C ASN A 177 12.75 -4.14 -19.14
N GLU A 178 13.17 -4.43 -20.37
CA GLU A 178 14.51 -4.90 -20.71
C GLU A 178 15.38 -3.79 -21.30
N SER A 179 14.91 -2.55 -21.25
CA SER A 179 15.63 -1.37 -21.73
C SER A 179 16.35 -0.63 -20.60
N ASP A 180 17.24 0.27 -20.98
CA ASP A 180 17.97 1.12 -20.05
C ASP A 180 17.16 2.36 -19.62
N SER A 181 15.99 2.60 -20.22
CA SER A 181 15.10 3.73 -19.88
C SER A 181 13.78 3.24 -19.33
N ASP A 182 13.22 4.01 -18.41
CA ASP A 182 11.85 3.80 -17.96
C ASP A 182 10.84 4.24 -19.01
N ALA A 183 9.66 3.67 -18.95
CA ALA A 183 8.53 4.08 -19.77
C ALA A 183 7.21 3.65 -19.15
N TYR A 184 6.12 4.22 -19.68
CA TYR A 184 4.78 3.86 -19.28
C TYR A 184 4.26 2.67 -20.07
N MET A 185 3.72 1.70 -19.33
CA MET A 185 3.06 0.52 -19.85
C MET A 185 1.54 0.71 -19.80
N GLU A 186 0.91 0.66 -20.96
CA GLU A 186 -0.55 0.61 -21.14
C GLU A 186 -0.92 -0.81 -21.59
N SER A 187 -1.87 -1.42 -20.92
CA SER A 187 -2.31 -2.79 -21.22
C SER A 187 -3.81 -2.94 -21.09
N GLU A 188 -4.43 -3.60 -22.05
CA GLU A 188 -5.84 -3.97 -22.06
C GLU A 188 -5.99 -5.44 -22.48
N VAL A 189 -6.74 -6.21 -21.72
CA VAL A 189 -7.11 -7.58 -22.08
C VAL A 189 -8.53 -7.60 -22.61
N GLN A 190 -8.72 -8.19 -23.80
CA GLN A 190 -10.02 -8.55 -24.37
C GLN A 190 -10.31 -10.00 -24.03
N ILE A 191 -11.43 -10.24 -23.37
CA ILE A 191 -11.92 -11.57 -23.02
C ILE A 191 -13.06 -11.91 -23.98
N ARG A 192 -12.94 -13.03 -24.68
CA ARG A 192 -13.93 -13.53 -25.64
C ARG A 192 -14.36 -14.94 -25.28
N ASP A 193 -15.65 -15.24 -25.47
CA ASP A 193 -16.19 -16.59 -25.29
C ASP A 193 -15.80 -17.54 -26.45
N GLU A 194 -16.22 -18.78 -26.37
CA GLU A 194 -16.01 -19.81 -27.39
C GLU A 194 -16.58 -19.42 -28.77
N ASN A 195 -17.63 -18.59 -28.82
CA ASN A 195 -18.25 -18.07 -30.02
C ASN A 195 -17.54 -16.81 -30.55
N ASN A 196 -16.34 -16.47 -30.01
CA ASN A 196 -15.57 -15.26 -30.33
C ASN A 196 -16.32 -13.94 -30.01
N ARG A 197 -17.36 -13.99 -29.18
CA ARG A 197 -18.08 -12.81 -28.73
C ARG A 197 -17.28 -12.11 -27.63
N LEU A 198 -17.13 -10.80 -27.72
CA LEU A 198 -16.48 -10.01 -26.69
C LEU A 198 -17.34 -9.98 -25.41
N VAL A 199 -16.79 -10.50 -24.31
CA VAL A 199 -17.43 -10.55 -23.01
C VAL A 199 -17.00 -9.39 -22.13
N ASN A 200 -15.69 -9.08 -22.10
CA ASN A 200 -15.16 -7.99 -21.29
C ASN A 200 -13.90 -7.38 -21.92
N ARG A 201 -13.60 -6.13 -21.50
CA ARG A 201 -12.32 -5.45 -21.70
C ARG A 201 -11.81 -4.99 -20.36
N VAL A 202 -10.61 -5.40 -20.02
CA VAL A 202 -10.03 -5.20 -18.70
C VAL A 202 -8.70 -4.44 -18.84
N PRO A 203 -8.60 -3.22 -18.33
CA PRO A 203 -7.31 -2.54 -18.24
C PRO A 203 -6.44 -3.26 -17.21
N LEU A 204 -5.18 -3.53 -17.57
CA LEU A 204 -4.21 -4.11 -16.65
C LEU A 204 -3.24 -3.03 -16.18
N LYS A 205 -3.08 -2.92 -14.87
CA LYS A 205 -2.15 -1.99 -14.21
C LYS A 205 -1.43 -2.67 -13.05
N THR A 206 -0.32 -2.10 -12.62
CA THR A 206 0.32 -2.50 -11.36
C THR A 206 -0.55 -2.07 -10.17
N GLN A 207 -0.34 -2.68 -9.02
CA GLN A 207 -1.02 -2.30 -7.78
C GLN A 207 -0.78 -0.83 -7.44
N SER A 208 0.46 -0.37 -7.56
CA SER A 208 0.82 1.02 -7.29
C SER A 208 0.09 2.02 -8.22
N ALA A 209 -0.09 1.68 -9.51
CA ALA A 209 -0.83 2.51 -10.46
C ALA A 209 -2.34 2.54 -10.13
N TRP A 210 -2.93 1.39 -9.76
CA TRP A 210 -4.31 1.33 -9.28
C TRP A 210 -4.54 2.19 -8.04
N GLN A 211 -3.65 2.13 -7.07
CA GLN A 211 -3.77 2.91 -5.82
C GLN A 211 -3.66 4.42 -6.04
N ARG A 212 -2.85 4.85 -7.02
CA ARG A 212 -2.73 6.27 -7.37
C ARG A 212 -3.82 6.77 -8.33
N GLY A 213 -4.60 5.87 -8.92
CA GLY A 213 -5.57 6.21 -9.97
C GLY A 213 -4.93 6.54 -11.33
N ASP A 214 -3.68 6.11 -11.57
CA ASP A 214 -2.98 6.33 -12.83
C ASP A 214 -3.61 5.51 -13.96
N ASP A 215 -3.58 6.03 -15.20
CA ASP A 215 -4.08 5.32 -16.37
C ASP A 215 -3.11 4.28 -16.94
N SER A 216 -1.83 4.36 -16.57
CA SER A 216 -0.74 3.49 -17.02
C SER A 216 0.21 3.18 -15.88
N SER A 217 1.07 2.18 -16.07
CA SER A 217 2.07 1.77 -15.09
C SER A 217 3.47 2.19 -15.53
N ARG A 218 4.17 2.99 -14.73
CA ARG A 218 5.57 3.32 -15.00
C ARG A 218 6.44 2.11 -14.64
N VAL A 219 7.27 1.65 -15.59
CA VAL A 219 8.17 0.52 -15.38
C VAL A 219 9.60 0.95 -15.62
N PHE A 220 10.42 0.83 -14.59
CA PHE A 220 11.82 1.25 -14.58
C PHE A 220 12.71 0.20 -15.25
N PRO A 221 13.97 0.56 -15.63
CA PRO A 221 14.93 -0.37 -16.22
C PRO A 221 15.10 -1.64 -15.38
N GLY A 222 15.05 -2.81 -16.04
CA GLY A 222 15.13 -4.10 -15.36
C GLY A 222 13.90 -4.52 -14.56
N GLY A 223 12.95 -3.61 -14.34
CA GLY A 223 11.75 -3.87 -13.52
C GLY A 223 10.88 -4.98 -14.09
N LEU A 224 10.53 -5.93 -13.23
CA LEU A 224 9.53 -6.98 -13.48
C LEU A 224 8.30 -6.66 -12.63
N VAL A 225 7.15 -6.49 -13.27
CA VAL A 225 5.91 -6.13 -12.57
C VAL A 225 4.78 -7.09 -12.93
N LYS A 226 3.88 -7.35 -11.97
CA LYS A 226 2.60 -8.01 -12.19
C LYS A 226 1.57 -6.95 -12.52
N LEU A 227 0.95 -7.08 -13.69
CA LEU A 227 -0.19 -6.27 -14.10
C LEU A 227 -1.47 -7.07 -13.83
N TYR A 228 -2.48 -6.41 -13.32
CA TYR A 228 -3.78 -7.03 -13.11
C TYR A 228 -4.92 -6.04 -13.30
N GLY A 229 -6.11 -6.57 -13.56
CA GLY A 229 -7.33 -5.79 -13.63
C GLY A 229 -8.55 -6.63 -13.26
N PRO A 230 -9.55 -6.06 -12.55
CA PRO A 230 -10.74 -6.78 -12.15
C PRO A 230 -11.62 -7.11 -13.35
N VAL A 231 -12.08 -8.35 -13.44
CA VAL A 231 -13.06 -8.81 -14.43
C VAL A 231 -14.45 -8.59 -13.84
N ILE A 232 -15.16 -7.59 -14.36
CA ILE A 232 -16.49 -7.21 -13.82
C ILE A 232 -17.59 -8.13 -14.39
N ALA A 233 -17.35 -8.73 -15.58
CA ALA A 233 -18.31 -9.61 -16.20
C ALA A 233 -18.46 -10.91 -15.41
N ASP A 234 -19.69 -11.37 -15.25
CA ASP A 234 -20.01 -12.68 -14.68
C ASP A 234 -19.69 -13.78 -15.70
N LEU A 235 -18.49 -14.35 -15.61
CA LEU A 235 -18.07 -15.45 -16.49
C LEU A 235 -18.72 -16.74 -16.04
N GLN A 236 -19.30 -17.47 -16.99
CA GLN A 236 -19.79 -18.83 -16.78
C GLN A 236 -18.67 -19.84 -17.06
N ASP A 237 -18.85 -21.08 -16.62
CA ASP A 237 -17.93 -22.15 -16.97
C ASP A 237 -17.79 -22.28 -18.47
N GLY A 238 -16.57 -22.36 -18.96
CA GLY A 238 -16.29 -22.43 -20.39
C GLY A 238 -14.88 -22.02 -20.77
N THR A 239 -14.59 -22.12 -22.05
CA THR A 239 -13.29 -21.75 -22.61
C THR A 239 -13.29 -20.31 -23.09
N TYR A 240 -12.36 -19.50 -22.59
CA TYR A 240 -12.21 -18.09 -22.96
C TYR A 240 -10.91 -17.82 -23.71
N GLN A 241 -11.00 -16.97 -24.73
CA GLN A 241 -9.83 -16.45 -25.42
C GLN A 241 -9.46 -15.08 -24.87
N LEU A 242 -8.26 -14.99 -24.30
CA LEU A 242 -7.68 -13.75 -23.78
C LEU A 242 -6.73 -13.16 -24.82
N THR A 243 -6.86 -11.89 -25.10
CA THR A 243 -5.95 -11.15 -25.99
C THR A 243 -5.48 -9.89 -25.30
N ALA A 244 -4.22 -9.83 -24.89
CA ALA A 244 -3.62 -8.61 -24.36
C ALA A 244 -3.12 -7.71 -25.50
N ARG A 245 -3.50 -6.44 -25.43
CA ARG A 245 -2.99 -5.35 -26.27
C ARG A 245 -2.18 -4.42 -25.43
N ASN A 246 -0.91 -4.35 -25.73
CA ASN A 246 0.10 -3.69 -24.93
C ASN A 246 0.75 -2.56 -25.70
N ARG A 247 1.06 -1.45 -24.99
CA ARG A 247 1.88 -0.35 -25.50
C ARG A 247 2.92 -0.01 -24.44
N PHE A 248 4.14 0.20 -24.85
CA PHE A 248 5.22 0.60 -23.97
C PHE A 248 5.95 1.80 -24.54
N GLY A 249 6.04 2.89 -23.75
CA GLY A 249 6.53 4.17 -24.22
C GLY A 249 5.77 4.69 -25.45
N GLY A 250 4.45 4.48 -25.50
CA GLY A 250 3.59 4.87 -26.60
C GLY A 250 3.65 3.95 -27.84
N SER A 251 4.61 3.02 -27.92
CA SER A 251 4.77 2.08 -29.04
C SER A 251 3.99 0.78 -28.81
N PRO A 252 3.26 0.27 -29.80
CA PRO A 252 2.55 -1.00 -29.66
C PRO A 252 3.52 -2.17 -29.57
N LEU A 253 3.22 -3.13 -28.69
CA LEU A 253 3.89 -4.40 -28.59
C LEU A 253 3.12 -5.52 -29.32
N PRO A 254 3.76 -6.66 -29.62
CA PRO A 254 3.06 -7.84 -30.09
C PRO A 254 1.95 -8.26 -29.13
N SER A 255 0.77 -8.57 -29.67
CA SER A 255 -0.37 -9.02 -28.86
C SER A 255 -0.09 -10.40 -28.27
N ALA A 256 -0.25 -10.57 -26.98
CA ALA A 256 -0.26 -11.88 -26.33
C ALA A 256 -1.67 -12.50 -26.42
N ARG A 257 -1.73 -13.80 -26.68
CA ARG A 257 -3.00 -14.55 -26.74
C ARG A 257 -2.86 -15.85 -26.00
N VAL A 258 -3.92 -16.21 -25.26
CA VAL A 258 -4.05 -17.49 -24.60
C VAL A 258 -5.50 -17.93 -24.62
N SER A 259 -5.72 -19.25 -24.72
CA SER A 259 -7.02 -19.88 -24.47
C SER A 259 -6.97 -20.50 -23.08
N GLN A 260 -7.95 -20.21 -22.25
CA GLN A 260 -8.01 -20.71 -20.88
C GLN A 260 -9.41 -21.21 -20.57
N ASP A 261 -9.48 -22.42 -20.02
CA ASP A 261 -10.71 -22.94 -19.43
C ASP A 261 -10.91 -22.26 -18.08
N PHE A 262 -12.09 -21.72 -17.89
CA PHE A 262 -12.54 -21.16 -16.63
C PHE A 262 -13.62 -22.05 -16.05
N VAL A 263 -13.42 -22.47 -14.82
CA VAL A 263 -14.41 -23.14 -13.99
C VAL A 263 -14.52 -22.31 -12.74
N ARG A 264 -15.71 -21.77 -12.48
CA ARG A 264 -15.94 -21.01 -11.26
C ARG A 264 -15.74 -21.93 -10.06
N ALA A 265 -14.91 -21.51 -9.11
CA ALA A 265 -14.83 -22.22 -7.85
C ALA A 265 -16.24 -22.27 -7.25
N GLU A 266 -16.75 -23.47 -7.02
CA GLU A 266 -18.00 -23.62 -6.29
C GLU A 266 -17.79 -22.96 -4.92
N THR A 267 -18.48 -21.84 -4.71
CA THR A 267 -18.61 -21.31 -3.35
C THR A 267 -19.33 -22.40 -2.57
N PRO A 268 -18.72 -22.96 -1.51
CA PRO A 268 -19.39 -24.03 -0.78
C PRO A 268 -20.75 -23.48 -0.33
N GLU A 269 -21.85 -24.05 -0.84
CA GLU A 269 -23.18 -23.74 -0.37
C GLU A 269 -23.21 -24.11 1.11
N VAL A 270 -23.29 -23.10 1.95
CA VAL A 270 -23.56 -23.29 3.38
C VAL A 270 -25.02 -23.73 3.44
N SER A 271 -25.26 -24.97 3.82
CA SER A 271 -26.63 -25.42 4.02
C SER A 271 -27.30 -24.53 5.07
N GLU A 272 -28.56 -24.13 4.84
CA GLU A 272 -29.32 -23.30 5.80
C GLU A 272 -29.38 -23.90 7.21
N GLU A 273 -29.16 -25.21 7.35
CA GLU A 273 -29.16 -25.93 8.63
C GLU A 273 -27.86 -25.74 9.45
N GLU A 274 -26.78 -25.18 8.88
CA GLU A 274 -25.50 -24.98 9.58
C GLU A 274 -25.31 -23.56 10.14
N LEU A 275 -26.30 -22.68 10.02
CA LEU A 275 -26.20 -21.36 10.61
C LEU A 275 -26.33 -21.42 12.13
N ILE A 276 -25.19 -21.41 12.77
CA ILE A 276 -25.11 -21.14 14.21
C ILE A 276 -25.26 -19.63 14.37
N ALA A 277 -26.27 -19.18 15.14
CA ALA A 277 -26.38 -17.79 15.49
C ALA A 277 -25.09 -17.33 16.19
N ILE A 278 -24.40 -16.39 15.57
CA ILE A 278 -23.15 -15.83 16.13
C ILE A 278 -23.57 -14.80 17.18
N ASP A 279 -23.21 -15.04 18.42
CA ASP A 279 -23.42 -14.10 19.51
C ASP A 279 -22.33 -13.01 19.42
N ILE A 280 -22.69 -11.86 18.87
CA ILE A 280 -21.84 -10.68 18.86
C ILE A 280 -22.17 -9.90 20.12
N PRO A 281 -21.22 -9.72 21.05
CA PRO A 281 -21.47 -9.01 22.29
C PRO A 281 -21.90 -7.57 22.00
N GLU A 282 -22.87 -7.06 22.81
CA GLU A 282 -23.26 -5.66 22.74
C GLU A 282 -22.04 -4.76 22.99
N ILE A 283 -21.61 -4.02 21.96
CA ILE A 283 -20.43 -3.15 22.05
C ILE A 283 -20.89 -1.81 22.62
N LYS A 284 -20.56 -1.55 23.89
CA LYS A 284 -20.81 -0.25 24.54
C LYS A 284 -19.64 0.68 24.28
N ILE A 285 -19.92 1.79 23.62
CA ILE A 285 -18.91 2.76 23.23
C ILE A 285 -19.06 4.01 24.08
N ALA A 286 -18.01 4.38 24.82
CA ALA A 286 -17.91 5.69 25.45
C ALA A 286 -17.12 6.63 24.51
N PRO A 287 -17.66 7.81 24.15
CA PRO A 287 -16.93 8.78 23.34
C PRO A 287 -15.71 9.29 24.11
N ASP A 288 -14.54 9.34 23.46
CA ASP A 288 -13.38 10.02 23.99
C ASP A 288 -13.47 11.54 23.70
N ALA A 289 -12.67 12.34 24.41
CA ALA A 289 -12.66 13.79 24.27
C ALA A 289 -12.13 14.28 22.91
N ALA A 290 -11.62 13.39 22.04
CA ALA A 290 -10.96 13.73 20.77
C ALA A 290 -11.88 13.53 19.55
N GLY A 291 -13.10 13.10 19.70
CA GLY A 291 -14.02 12.84 18.59
C GLY A 291 -13.68 11.62 17.74
N THR A 292 -12.81 10.76 18.21
CA THR A 292 -12.52 9.45 17.61
C THR A 292 -12.72 8.38 18.67
N ILE A 293 -13.56 7.39 18.35
CA ILE A 293 -13.79 6.25 19.22
C ILE A 293 -13.09 5.04 18.63
N MET A 294 -12.29 4.35 19.44
CA MET A 294 -11.70 3.05 19.08
C MET A 294 -12.16 2.01 20.08
N ASN A 295 -12.88 1.03 19.61
CA ASN A 295 -13.25 -0.14 20.37
C ASN A 295 -12.64 -1.40 19.79
N ARG A 296 -12.57 -2.43 20.63
CA ARG A 296 -12.03 -3.72 20.27
C ARG A 296 -12.98 -4.79 20.78
N PHE A 297 -13.34 -5.73 19.91
CA PHE A 297 -14.06 -6.93 20.31
C PHE A 297 -13.36 -8.16 19.74
N GLU A 298 -13.60 -9.29 20.39
CA GLU A 298 -13.07 -10.57 19.94
C GLU A 298 -14.15 -11.31 19.18
N PHE A 299 -13.78 -11.85 18.02
CA PHE A 299 -14.65 -12.67 17.21
C PHE A 299 -14.02 -14.05 17.06
N THR A 300 -14.78 -15.10 17.44
CA THR A 300 -14.35 -16.49 17.34
C THR A 300 -15.12 -17.18 16.25
N ASN A 301 -14.42 -17.93 15.37
CA ASN A 301 -15.07 -18.79 14.40
C ASN A 301 -15.80 -19.94 15.11
N PRO A 302 -17.14 -19.99 15.12
CA PRO A 302 -17.90 -21.03 15.80
C PRO A 302 -18.01 -22.34 14.98
N TYR A 303 -17.55 -22.33 13.73
CA TYR A 303 -17.66 -23.46 12.82
C TYR A 303 -16.47 -24.39 12.92
N SER A 304 -16.66 -25.65 12.55
CA SER A 304 -15.60 -26.67 12.48
C SER A 304 -14.72 -26.58 11.23
N ARG A 305 -14.87 -25.53 10.43
CA ARG A 305 -14.15 -25.28 9.18
C ARG A 305 -13.68 -23.82 9.10
N PRO A 306 -12.69 -23.51 8.25
CA PRO A 306 -12.33 -22.12 7.98
C PRO A 306 -13.51 -21.32 7.43
N ILE A 307 -13.62 -20.06 7.84
CA ILE A 307 -14.62 -19.11 7.33
C ILE A 307 -13.98 -17.79 6.93
N ASP A 308 -14.49 -17.21 5.86
CA ASP A 308 -14.21 -15.82 5.50
C ASP A 308 -15.29 -14.92 6.09
N VAL A 309 -14.87 -13.94 6.85
CA VAL A 309 -15.75 -13.00 7.54
C VAL A 309 -15.51 -11.60 6.97
N GLU A 310 -16.57 -10.96 6.49
CA GLU A 310 -16.52 -9.58 6.05
C GLU A 310 -17.45 -8.73 6.91
N PHE A 311 -16.89 -7.65 7.49
CA PHE A 311 -17.63 -6.66 8.25
C PHE A 311 -18.10 -5.56 7.31
N VAL A 312 -19.41 -5.50 7.06
CA VAL A 312 -20.01 -4.50 6.18
C VAL A 312 -20.37 -3.27 7.00
N GLU A 313 -19.81 -2.13 6.58
CA GLU A 313 -20.11 -0.84 7.19
C GLU A 313 -21.52 -0.41 6.81
N VAL A 314 -22.30 -0.02 7.80
CA VAL A 314 -23.58 0.64 7.58
C VAL A 314 -23.47 2.05 8.15
N GLY A 315 -23.66 3.05 7.29
CA GLY A 315 -23.65 4.44 7.70
C GLY A 315 -24.81 4.76 8.65
N SER A 316 -24.61 5.69 9.57
CA SER A 316 -25.71 6.27 10.34
C SER A 316 -26.51 7.28 9.49
N GLU A 317 -27.76 7.57 9.85
CA GLU A 317 -28.56 8.63 9.24
C GLU A 317 -27.90 10.02 9.36
N ALA A 318 -26.92 10.18 10.25
CA ALA A 318 -26.18 11.41 10.48
C ALA A 318 -24.92 11.56 9.58
N GLY A 319 -24.66 10.63 8.66
CA GLY A 319 -23.53 10.71 7.69
C GLY A 319 -22.17 10.34 8.27
N GLU A 320 -22.12 9.69 9.40
CA GLU A 320 -20.89 9.23 10.07
C GLU A 320 -20.50 7.84 9.56
N THR A 321 -19.19 7.58 9.48
CA THR A 321 -18.67 6.29 9.03
C THR A 321 -18.06 5.51 10.17
N VAL A 322 -18.43 4.24 10.27
CA VAL A 322 -17.82 3.25 11.17
C VAL A 322 -16.94 2.33 10.34
N GLN A 323 -15.68 2.20 10.72
CA GLN A 323 -14.71 1.34 10.03
C GLN A 323 -14.35 0.15 10.91
N PHE A 324 -14.35 -1.05 10.31
CA PHE A 324 -13.85 -2.26 10.95
C PHE A 324 -12.43 -2.57 10.45
N LEU A 325 -11.53 -2.95 11.36
CA LEU A 325 -10.14 -3.27 11.06
C LEU A 325 -9.71 -4.59 11.75
N PRO A 326 -9.44 -5.65 10.99
CA PRO A 326 -9.56 -5.74 9.53
C PRO A 326 -11.03 -5.76 9.07
N LYS A 327 -11.28 -5.28 7.84
CA LYS A 327 -12.62 -5.31 7.24
C LYS A 327 -13.01 -6.74 6.82
N LYS A 328 -12.02 -7.52 6.38
CA LYS A 328 -12.18 -8.92 5.98
C LYS A 328 -11.09 -9.76 6.64
N ILE A 329 -11.44 -10.94 7.11
CA ILE A 329 -10.53 -11.87 7.77
C ILE A 329 -10.95 -13.31 7.50
N THR A 330 -9.97 -14.18 7.27
CA THR A 330 -10.17 -15.63 7.26
C THR A 330 -9.82 -16.19 8.64
N LEU A 331 -10.67 -16.99 9.22
CA LEU A 331 -10.46 -17.62 10.53
C LEU A 331 -10.53 -19.14 10.40
N GLU A 332 -9.52 -19.82 10.93
CA GLU A 332 -9.54 -21.26 11.07
C GLU A 332 -10.60 -21.72 12.09
N ALA A 333 -10.93 -23.00 12.08
CA ALA A 333 -11.94 -23.58 12.99
C ALA A 333 -11.59 -23.28 14.46
N GLY A 334 -12.48 -22.58 15.18
CA GLY A 334 -12.29 -22.21 16.58
C GLY A 334 -11.29 -21.08 16.82
N GLU A 335 -10.72 -20.49 15.77
CA GLU A 335 -9.80 -19.35 15.89
C GLU A 335 -10.53 -18.09 16.35
N THR A 336 -9.87 -17.33 17.24
CA THR A 336 -10.35 -16.05 17.74
C THR A 336 -9.47 -14.93 17.21
N SER A 337 -10.07 -13.91 16.63
CA SER A 337 -9.37 -12.70 16.20
C SER A 337 -9.98 -11.45 16.81
N SER A 338 -9.14 -10.45 16.94
CA SER A 338 -9.52 -9.17 17.52
C SER A 338 -9.81 -8.15 16.44
N ILE A 339 -11.04 -7.68 16.41
CA ILE A 339 -11.56 -6.69 15.49
C ILE A 339 -11.59 -5.32 16.14
N ARG A 340 -11.02 -4.31 15.48
CA ARG A 340 -11.10 -2.92 15.92
C ARG A 340 -12.21 -2.20 15.19
N LEU A 341 -13.04 -1.51 15.96
CA LEU A 341 -14.04 -0.59 15.45
C LEU A 341 -13.49 0.82 15.59
N VAL A 342 -13.38 1.55 14.49
CA VAL A 342 -12.92 2.94 14.46
C VAL A 342 -14.05 3.82 13.97
N GLN A 343 -14.45 4.78 14.78
CA GLN A 343 -15.50 5.74 14.48
C GLN A 343 -14.96 7.16 14.58
N ARG A 344 -15.29 8.01 13.62
CA ARG A 344 -14.87 9.41 13.60
C ARG A 344 -16.08 10.33 13.58
N TRP A 345 -16.08 11.34 14.44
CA TRP A 345 -17.10 12.36 14.54
C TRP A 345 -16.58 13.68 13.94
N GLY A 346 -17.44 14.37 13.18
CA GLY A 346 -17.09 15.68 12.62
C GLY A 346 -17.11 16.81 13.64
N GLU A 347 -18.18 16.85 14.46
CA GLU A 347 -18.37 17.80 15.55
C GLU A 347 -19.00 17.05 16.72
N LEU A 348 -19.19 17.48 17.88
CA LEU A 348 -19.58 16.82 19.12
C LEU A 348 -20.47 15.57 18.95
N PRO A 349 -20.15 14.42 19.57
CA PRO A 349 -20.93 13.19 19.44
C PRO A 349 -22.35 13.39 20.00
N PRO A 350 -23.38 12.86 19.31
CA PRO A 350 -24.73 12.85 19.87
C PRO A 350 -24.79 12.00 21.14
N GLN A 351 -25.70 12.32 22.04
CA GLN A 351 -25.81 11.69 23.36
C GLN A 351 -26.16 10.19 23.33
N SER A 352 -26.68 9.67 22.21
CA SER A 352 -26.83 8.23 21.95
C SER A 352 -26.92 7.99 20.44
N VAL A 353 -26.16 7.06 19.92
CA VAL A 353 -26.23 6.63 18.52
C VAL A 353 -26.24 5.11 18.49
N SER A 354 -27.17 4.55 17.75
CA SER A 354 -27.17 3.11 17.43
C SER A 354 -26.71 2.91 16.00
N TYR A 355 -25.80 2.00 15.79
CA TYR A 355 -25.35 1.56 14.47
C TYR A 355 -25.81 0.14 14.24
N SER A 356 -26.22 -0.15 13.02
CA SER A 356 -26.36 -1.54 12.56
C SER A 356 -25.21 -1.84 11.62
N GLY A 357 -24.57 -2.97 11.84
CA GLY A 357 -23.61 -3.57 10.93
C GLY A 357 -24.12 -4.90 10.44
N SER A 358 -23.55 -5.42 9.36
CA SER A 358 -23.79 -6.79 8.94
C SER A 358 -22.47 -7.56 8.88
N LEU A 359 -22.53 -8.81 9.31
CA LEU A 359 -21.48 -9.77 9.20
C LEU A 359 -21.82 -10.67 8.02
N ALA A 360 -20.98 -10.71 6.99
CA ALA A 360 -21.14 -11.61 5.86
C ALA A 360 -20.23 -12.83 6.03
N ILE A 361 -20.81 -14.04 5.91
CA ILE A 361 -20.09 -15.31 5.89
C ILE A 361 -20.59 -16.07 4.65
N GLY A 362 -19.74 -16.15 3.63
CA GLY A 362 -20.16 -16.67 2.33
C GLY A 362 -21.30 -15.83 1.74
N ASN A 363 -22.41 -16.47 1.36
CA ASN A 363 -23.60 -15.82 0.79
C ASN A 363 -24.61 -15.34 1.84
N GLN A 364 -24.29 -15.46 3.11
CA GLN A 364 -25.22 -15.14 4.19
C GLN A 364 -24.73 -13.94 4.98
N SER A 365 -25.67 -13.10 5.43
CA SER A 365 -25.38 -11.96 6.26
C SER A 365 -26.22 -11.96 7.53
N GLN A 366 -25.57 -11.69 8.65
CA GLN A 366 -26.23 -11.49 9.96
C GLN A 366 -26.08 -10.04 10.38
N ASN A 367 -27.17 -9.40 10.68
CA ASN A 367 -27.15 -8.04 11.21
C ASN A 367 -26.80 -8.02 12.70
N PHE A 368 -26.02 -7.05 13.12
CA PHE A 368 -25.71 -6.81 14.52
C PHE A 368 -25.88 -5.32 14.86
N PHE A 369 -26.09 -5.04 16.12
CA PHE A 369 -26.28 -3.67 16.61
C PHE A 369 -25.10 -3.26 17.48
N ILE A 370 -24.63 -2.04 17.29
CA ILE A 370 -23.66 -1.38 18.15
C ILE A 370 -24.37 -0.21 18.80
N ALA A 371 -24.60 -0.29 20.10
CA ALA A 371 -25.20 0.79 20.86
C ALA A 371 -24.12 1.64 21.53
N THR A 372 -24.21 2.96 21.36
CA THR A 372 -23.46 3.89 22.19
C THR A 372 -24.33 4.24 23.37
N GLY A 373 -23.97 3.79 24.56
CA GLY A 373 -24.64 4.15 25.80
C GLY A 373 -23.75 5.03 26.64
N LEU A 374 -24.31 6.09 27.23
CA LEU A 374 -23.72 6.82 28.35
C LEU A 374 -23.75 5.96 29.61
#